data_34ffeec5f8ee79f6da6a87532e8944a8
#
_entry.id   34ffeec5f8ee79f6da6a87532e8944a8
#
_cell.length_a   1.000
_cell.length_b   1.000
_cell.length_c   1.000
_cell.angle_alpha   90.00
_cell.angle_beta   90.00
_cell.angle_gamma   90.00
#
_symmetry.space_group_name_H-M   'P 1'
#
loop_
_entity.id
_entity.type
_entity.pdbx_description
1 polymer ?
#
loop_
_entity_poly.entity_id
_entity_poly.type
_entity_poly.pdbx_seq_one_letter_code
_entity_poly.pdbx_strand_id
1 'polypeptide(L)'
;MKQKKDRPMTGHKSCRERKSVSSKVTIRNSTTLIEHSEGHSTGLLQEEKSDYETTFLQPLNIGDRKGVFISKKTQEEISEIVYVAAAGKLTIGAFVEHILRHHLESYHDEIDALFEQQFRKRFER
;
A
#
# COMPACT_ATOMS: atom_id res chain seq x y z
N MET A 1 52.52 13.05 -34.66
CA MET A 1 51.98 14.07 -33.76
C MET A 1 50.56 13.72 -33.41
N LYS A 2 50.33 13.20 -32.18
CA LYS A 2 48.99 12.81 -31.70
C LYS A 2 48.48 13.90 -30.76
N GLN A 3 47.45 14.61 -31.15
CA GLN A 3 46.79 15.61 -30.29
C GLN A 3 45.80 14.91 -29.37
N LYS A 4 46.05 14.97 -28.06
CA LYS A 4 45.12 14.66 -27.00
C LYS A 4 44.05 15.75 -26.95
N LYS A 5 42.76 15.35 -27.12
CA LYS A 5 41.61 16.20 -26.81
C LYS A 5 41.23 15.99 -25.35
N ASP A 6 41.52 16.98 -24.55
CA ASP A 6 41.01 17.11 -23.20
C ASP A 6 39.52 17.45 -23.24
N ARG A 7 38.70 16.61 -22.56
CA ARG A 7 37.29 16.92 -22.34
C ARG A 7 37.15 17.58 -20.96
N PRO A 8 36.56 18.76 -20.84
CA PRO A 8 36.24 19.33 -19.55
C PRO A 8 35.02 18.62 -18.96
N MET A 9 35.19 18.07 -17.76
CA MET A 9 34.09 17.59 -16.93
C MET A 9 33.42 18.80 -16.28
N THR A 10 32.24 19.16 -16.76
CA THR A 10 31.35 20.06 -16.03
C THR A 10 30.35 19.22 -15.21
N GLY A 11 30.67 19.02 -13.94
CA GLY A 11 29.75 18.47 -12.97
C GLY A 11 28.71 19.51 -12.57
N HIS A 12 27.49 19.38 -13.08
CA HIS A 12 26.36 20.08 -12.52
C HIS A 12 25.72 19.24 -11.46
N LYS A 13 26.08 19.51 -10.20
CA LYS A 13 25.31 19.09 -9.03
C LYS A 13 24.12 20.03 -8.90
N SER A 14 22.98 19.63 -9.43
CA SER A 14 21.70 20.26 -9.12
C SER A 14 21.23 19.71 -7.76
N CYS A 15 21.50 20.46 -6.71
CA CYS A 15 20.83 20.29 -5.42
C CYS A 15 19.39 20.76 -5.58
N ARG A 16 18.46 19.82 -5.75
CA ARG A 16 17.05 20.11 -5.58
C ARG A 16 16.75 20.18 -4.09
N GLU A 17 16.63 21.40 -3.58
CA GLU A 17 16.03 21.65 -2.27
C GLU A 17 14.62 21.07 -2.21
N ARG A 18 14.46 20.07 -1.36
CA ARG A 18 13.13 19.61 -0.98
C ARG A 18 12.54 20.62 0.00
N LYS A 19 11.60 21.43 -0.45
CA LYS A 19 10.78 22.23 0.44
C LYS A 19 9.95 21.26 1.30
N SER A 20 10.30 21.20 2.58
CA SER A 20 9.49 20.51 3.57
C SER A 20 8.20 21.29 3.76
N VAL A 21 7.09 20.73 3.32
CA VAL A 21 5.76 21.25 3.63
C VAL A 21 5.45 20.81 5.06
N SER A 22 5.59 21.74 5.99
CA SER A 22 5.16 21.57 7.38
C SER A 22 3.64 21.58 7.45
N SER A 23 3.04 20.41 7.54
CA SER A 23 1.61 20.28 7.87
C SER A 23 1.42 20.61 9.35
N LYS A 24 0.84 21.76 9.65
CA LYS A 24 0.41 22.08 11.00
C LYS A 24 -0.80 21.21 11.36
N VAL A 25 -0.54 20.14 12.14
CA VAL A 25 -1.61 19.39 12.78
C VAL A 25 -2.14 20.22 13.94
N THR A 26 -3.33 20.77 13.79
CA THR A 26 -4.02 21.45 14.90
C THR A 26 -4.67 20.40 15.78
N ILE A 27 -4.05 20.08 16.90
CA ILE A 27 -4.65 19.25 17.95
C ILE A 27 -5.63 20.13 18.71
N ARG A 28 -6.92 19.91 18.54
CA ARG A 28 -7.94 20.50 19.40
C ARG A 28 -8.03 19.69 20.69
N ASN A 29 -7.46 20.21 21.77
CA ASN A 29 -7.69 19.69 23.11
C ASN A 29 -9.12 20.01 23.53
N SER A 30 -9.99 19.02 23.53
CA SER A 30 -11.21 19.07 24.32
C SER A 30 -10.95 18.42 25.68
N THR A 31 -10.77 19.26 26.68
CA THR A 31 -10.63 18.85 28.08
C THR A 31 -12.00 18.46 28.59
N THR A 32 -12.27 17.15 28.70
CA THR A 32 -13.42 16.66 29.46
C THR A 32 -12.89 16.11 30.78
N LEU A 33 -13.24 16.78 31.87
CA LEU A 33 -13.03 16.32 33.23
C LEU A 33 -13.91 15.08 33.45
N ILE A 34 -13.30 13.94 33.74
CA ILE A 34 -14.00 12.76 34.23
C ILE A 34 -13.38 12.37 35.56
N GLU A 35 -14.25 12.34 36.55
CA GLU A 35 -13.96 12.04 37.95
C GLU A 35 -13.49 10.59 38.14
N HIS A 36 -12.72 10.42 39.21
CA HIS A 36 -12.15 9.17 39.70
C HIS A 36 -13.17 8.05 39.88
N SER A 37 -12.83 6.84 39.35
CA SER A 37 -13.13 5.60 40.02
C SER A 37 -11.95 4.64 39.83
N GLU A 38 -11.34 4.25 40.93
CA GLU A 38 -10.27 3.27 41.01
C GLU A 38 -10.84 1.91 40.65
N GLY A 39 -10.35 1.36 39.54
CA GLY A 39 -10.59 -0.02 39.14
C GLY A 39 -9.28 -0.58 38.59
N HIS A 40 -8.59 -1.36 39.40
CA HIS A 40 -7.47 -2.19 38.98
C HIS A 40 -7.96 -3.17 37.92
N SER A 41 -7.68 -2.90 36.69
CA SER A 41 -7.82 -3.84 35.61
C SER A 41 -6.57 -3.72 34.73
N THR A 42 -5.67 -4.68 34.88
CA THR A 42 -4.58 -4.96 33.97
C THR A 42 -5.17 -5.31 32.62
N GLY A 43 -5.67 -4.32 31.89
CA GLY A 43 -6.05 -4.41 30.51
C GLY A 43 -4.79 -4.53 29.67
N LEU A 44 -4.54 -5.73 29.15
CA LEU A 44 -3.68 -5.94 28.01
C LEU A 44 -4.08 -4.94 26.95
N LEU A 45 -3.21 -4.00 26.62
CA LEU A 45 -3.37 -3.11 25.48
C LEU A 45 -3.41 -3.97 24.21
N GLN A 46 -4.59 -4.41 23.85
CA GLN A 46 -4.85 -4.93 22.52
C GLN A 46 -4.73 -3.73 21.61
N GLU A 47 -3.60 -3.62 20.93
CA GLU A 47 -3.45 -2.73 19.79
C GLU A 47 -4.54 -3.13 18.80
N GLU A 48 -5.60 -2.34 18.72
CA GLU A 48 -6.64 -2.52 17.72
C GLU A 48 -6.00 -2.29 16.35
N LYS A 49 -5.71 -3.40 15.70
CA LYS A 49 -5.19 -3.38 14.33
C LYS A 49 -6.24 -2.71 13.45
N SER A 50 -5.80 -1.78 12.63
CA SER A 50 -6.68 -1.13 11.68
C SER A 50 -7.33 -2.17 10.74
N ASP A 51 -8.52 -1.87 10.22
CA ASP A 51 -9.21 -2.75 9.26
C ASP A 51 -8.33 -3.04 8.04
N TYR A 52 -7.50 -2.08 7.65
CA TYR A 52 -6.54 -2.25 6.59
C TYR A 52 -5.47 -3.30 6.92
N GLU A 53 -4.91 -3.26 8.14
CA GLU A 53 -3.89 -4.23 8.57
C GLU A 53 -4.45 -5.65 8.65
N THR A 54 -5.68 -5.80 9.14
CA THR A 54 -6.33 -7.11 9.24
C THR A 54 -6.70 -7.69 7.88
N THR A 55 -7.02 -6.83 6.92
CA THR A 55 -7.43 -7.24 5.57
C THR A 55 -6.24 -7.50 4.64
N PHE A 56 -5.25 -6.62 4.64
CA PHE A 56 -4.21 -6.61 3.60
C PHE A 56 -2.79 -6.96 4.10
N LEU A 57 -2.50 -6.81 5.38
CA LEU A 57 -1.15 -6.98 5.90
C LEU A 57 -0.93 -8.30 6.67
N GLN A 58 -1.79 -9.28 6.46
CA GLN A 58 -1.62 -10.61 7.07
C GLN A 58 -0.66 -11.48 6.25
N PRO A 59 0.22 -12.24 6.91
CA PRO A 59 1.06 -13.22 6.23
C PRO A 59 0.20 -14.25 5.49
N LEU A 60 0.51 -14.47 4.20
CA LEU A 60 -0.19 -15.44 3.37
C LEU A 60 0.81 -16.35 2.65
N ASN A 61 0.60 -17.63 2.74
CA ASN A 61 1.35 -18.61 1.94
C ASN A 61 0.57 -18.96 0.69
N ILE A 62 1.11 -18.56 -0.46
CA ILE A 62 0.54 -18.86 -1.78
C ILE A 62 1.23 -20.10 -2.31
N GLY A 63 0.50 -21.18 -2.52
CA GLY A 63 1.00 -22.44 -3.09
C GLY A 63 1.40 -22.29 -4.55
N ASP A 64 0.48 -22.56 -5.46
CA ASP A 64 0.73 -22.41 -6.90
C ASP A 64 0.71 -20.94 -7.29
N ARG A 65 1.77 -20.49 -7.95
CA ARG A 65 1.98 -19.08 -8.30
C ARG A 65 2.05 -18.91 -9.80
N LYS A 66 1.39 -17.85 -10.30
CA LYS A 66 1.54 -17.38 -11.67
C LYS A 66 2.09 -15.95 -11.67
N GLY A 67 2.95 -15.64 -12.64
CA GLY A 67 3.51 -14.30 -12.77
C GLY A 67 2.49 -13.32 -13.35
N VAL A 68 2.45 -12.13 -12.77
CA VAL A 68 1.71 -10.98 -13.30
C VAL A 68 2.68 -9.80 -13.37
N PHE A 69 2.64 -9.08 -14.48
CA PHE A 69 3.49 -7.92 -14.67
C PHE A 69 2.73 -6.65 -14.28
N ILE A 70 3.32 -5.86 -13.41
CA ILE A 70 2.84 -4.54 -13.01
C ILE A 70 3.85 -3.47 -13.40
N SER A 71 3.43 -2.21 -13.45
CA SER A 71 4.36 -1.13 -13.75
C SER A 71 5.42 -0.98 -12.65
N LYS A 72 6.61 -0.52 -13.03
CA LYS A 72 7.69 -0.29 -12.08
C LYS A 72 7.27 0.65 -10.95
N LYS A 73 6.55 1.73 -11.30
CA LYS A 73 6.04 2.69 -10.31
C LYS A 73 5.13 2.04 -9.26
N THR A 74 4.16 1.25 -9.71
CA THR A 74 3.25 0.53 -8.81
C THR A 74 4.01 -0.47 -7.93
N GLN A 75 5.00 -1.15 -8.49
CA GLN A 75 5.82 -2.10 -7.74
C GLN A 75 6.65 -1.40 -6.65
N GLU A 76 7.18 -0.20 -6.93
CA GLU A 76 7.92 0.59 -5.94
C GLU A 76 7.00 1.05 -4.80
N GLU A 77 5.81 1.54 -5.11
CA GLU A 77 4.80 1.94 -4.12
C GLU A 77 4.36 0.75 -3.23
N ILE A 78 4.09 -0.40 -3.83
CA ILE A 78 3.75 -1.63 -3.09
C ILE A 78 4.92 -2.08 -2.19
N SER A 79 6.14 -2.02 -2.70
CA SER A 79 7.32 -2.40 -1.93
C SER A 79 7.50 -1.53 -0.70
N GLU A 80 7.24 -0.23 -0.80
CA GLU A 80 7.32 0.70 0.31
C GLU A 80 6.26 0.37 1.39
N ILE A 81 5.02 0.09 1.00
CA ILE A 81 3.94 -0.31 1.91
C ILE A 81 4.32 -1.60 2.64
N VAL A 82 4.75 -2.62 1.91
CA VAL A 82 5.12 -3.93 2.48
C VAL A 82 6.31 -3.79 3.45
N TYR A 83 7.28 -2.96 3.10
CA TYR A 83 8.48 -2.78 3.92
C TYR A 83 8.21 -1.99 5.19
N VAL A 84 7.44 -0.91 5.09
CA VAL A 84 7.17 0.02 6.20
C VAL A 84 6.00 -0.47 7.05
N ALA A 85 4.83 -0.69 6.44
CA ALA A 85 3.61 -1.00 7.20
C ALA A 85 3.58 -2.45 7.70
N ALA A 86 4.04 -3.41 6.91
CA ALA A 86 4.09 -4.81 7.33
C ALA A 86 5.40 -5.21 8.04
N ALA A 87 6.34 -4.27 8.22
CA ALA A 87 7.63 -4.51 8.88
C ALA A 87 8.39 -5.73 8.31
N GLY A 88 8.29 -5.98 7.01
CA GLY A 88 8.93 -7.11 6.33
C GLY A 88 8.33 -8.49 6.63
N LYS A 89 7.21 -8.59 7.34
CA LYS A 89 6.52 -9.86 7.64
C LYS A 89 5.68 -10.39 6.47
N LEU A 90 5.44 -9.56 5.48
CA LEU A 90 4.60 -9.83 4.33
C LEU A 90 5.44 -9.80 3.05
N THR A 91 5.13 -10.67 2.09
CA THR A 91 5.74 -10.60 0.76
C THR A 91 4.90 -9.72 -0.17
N ILE A 92 5.53 -9.12 -1.18
CA ILE A 92 4.83 -8.35 -2.22
C ILE A 92 3.73 -9.20 -2.87
N GLY A 93 4.03 -10.47 -3.16
CA GLY A 93 3.05 -11.39 -3.75
C GLY A 93 1.83 -11.62 -2.86
N ALA A 94 2.02 -11.80 -1.56
CA ALA A 94 0.92 -11.97 -0.62
C ALA A 94 0.07 -10.69 -0.49
N PHE A 95 0.70 -9.52 -0.49
CA PHE A 95 -0.01 -8.25 -0.47
C PHE A 95 -0.86 -8.05 -1.73
N VAL A 96 -0.31 -8.31 -2.90
CA VAL A 96 -1.05 -8.25 -4.17
C VAL A 96 -2.20 -9.24 -4.19
N GLU A 97 -1.99 -10.47 -3.71
CA GLU A 97 -3.05 -11.48 -3.59
C GLU A 97 -4.21 -11.01 -2.71
N HIS A 98 -3.92 -10.40 -1.56
CA HIS A 98 -4.96 -9.83 -0.70
C HIS A 98 -5.78 -8.75 -1.40
N ILE A 99 -5.11 -7.83 -2.11
CA ILE A 99 -5.80 -6.76 -2.85
C ILE A 99 -6.69 -7.33 -3.94
N LEU A 100 -6.17 -8.25 -4.74
CA LEU A 100 -6.92 -8.85 -5.84
C LEU A 100 -8.10 -9.67 -5.34
N ARG A 101 -7.91 -10.47 -4.29
CA ARG A 101 -8.99 -11.24 -3.67
C ARG A 101 -10.08 -10.34 -3.12
N HIS A 102 -9.71 -9.33 -2.36
CA HIS A 102 -10.65 -8.35 -1.83
C HIS A 102 -11.42 -7.63 -2.95
N HIS A 103 -10.76 -7.27 -4.05
CA HIS A 103 -11.41 -6.67 -5.21
C HIS A 103 -12.44 -7.62 -5.83
N LEU A 104 -12.05 -8.86 -6.10
CA LEU A 104 -12.93 -9.87 -6.69
C LEU A 104 -14.14 -10.18 -5.81
N GLU A 105 -13.96 -10.25 -4.49
CA GLU A 105 -15.03 -10.47 -3.53
C GLU A 105 -15.98 -9.26 -3.45
N SER A 106 -15.44 -8.04 -3.39
CA SER A 106 -16.22 -6.81 -3.27
C SER A 106 -17.06 -6.50 -4.49
N TYR A 107 -16.60 -6.87 -5.68
CA TYR A 107 -17.23 -6.57 -6.96
C TYR A 107 -17.76 -7.82 -7.68
N HIS A 108 -17.94 -8.91 -6.97
CA HIS A 108 -18.36 -10.19 -7.55
C HIS A 108 -19.65 -10.05 -8.38
N ASP A 109 -20.68 -9.46 -7.81
CA ASP A 109 -22.00 -9.32 -8.47
C ASP A 109 -21.94 -8.42 -9.71
N GLU A 110 -21.13 -7.35 -9.65
CA GLU A 110 -20.95 -6.45 -10.79
C GLU A 110 -20.16 -7.11 -11.92
N ILE A 111 -19.16 -7.90 -11.58
CA ILE A 111 -18.36 -8.67 -12.54
C ILE A 111 -19.24 -9.72 -13.23
N ASP A 112 -20.04 -10.43 -12.48
CA ASP A 112 -20.96 -11.45 -13.02
C ASP A 112 -22.02 -10.82 -13.95
N ALA A 113 -22.58 -9.69 -13.56
CA ALA A 113 -23.51 -8.95 -14.41
C ALA A 113 -22.86 -8.51 -15.74
N LEU A 114 -21.61 -8.06 -15.70
CA LEU A 114 -20.84 -7.71 -16.89
C LEU A 114 -20.56 -8.94 -17.77
N PHE A 115 -20.24 -10.08 -17.19
CA PHE A 115 -20.05 -11.33 -17.93
C PHE A 115 -21.34 -11.77 -18.63
N GLU A 116 -22.47 -11.77 -17.94
CA GLU A 116 -23.75 -12.10 -18.54
C GLU A 116 -24.11 -11.16 -19.69
N GLN A 117 -23.90 -9.85 -19.51
CA GLN A 117 -24.16 -8.86 -20.56
C GLN A 117 -23.31 -9.10 -21.81
N GLN A 118 -22.01 -9.36 -21.64
CA GLN A 118 -21.10 -9.62 -22.74
C GLN A 118 -21.40 -10.97 -23.43
N PHE A 119 -21.77 -11.97 -22.64
CA PHE A 119 -22.16 -13.27 -23.15
C PHE A 119 -23.41 -13.16 -24.02
N ARG A 120 -24.46 -12.48 -23.58
CA ARG A 120 -25.68 -12.23 -24.38
C ARG A 120 -25.35 -11.53 -25.67
N LYS A 121 -24.58 -10.44 -25.66
CA LYS A 121 -24.19 -9.73 -26.90
C LYS A 121 -23.45 -10.60 -27.89
N ARG A 122 -22.73 -11.61 -27.43
CA ARG A 122 -21.95 -12.52 -28.28
C ARG A 122 -22.82 -13.57 -28.97
N PHE A 123 -23.92 -13.98 -28.35
CA PHE A 123 -24.80 -15.06 -28.79
C PHE A 123 -26.15 -14.58 -29.34
N GLU A 124 -26.54 -13.34 -29.13
CA GLU A 124 -27.67 -12.69 -29.80
C GLU A 124 -27.23 -12.16 -31.16
N ARG A 125 -27.16 -13.05 -32.14
CA ARG A 125 -27.10 -12.71 -33.58
C ARG A 125 -28.34 -13.12 -34.27
#